data_388acbe24e60a6dee7368488fdb4ffd9
#
_entry.id   388acbe24e60a6dee7368488fdb4ffd9
#
_cell.length_a   1.000
_cell.length_b   1.000
_cell.length_c   1.000
_cell.angle_alpha   90.00
_cell.angle_beta   90.00
_cell.angle_gamma   90.00
#
_symmetry.space_group_name_H-M   'P 1'
#
loop_
_entity.id
_entity.type
_entity.pdbx_description
1 polymer ?
#
loop_
_entity_poly.entity_id
_entity_poly.type
_entity_poly.pdbx_seq_one_letter_code
_entity_poly.pdbx_strand_id
1 'polypeptide(L)'
;MFDNAPSALRRHLERREYEAFLDLLSAELPGQAGGLTRKNYLSSLRVFLRWCAEETRSVLNATRADALAYQTHLQDRGTPATVHNHMTRVRTLYGILMARGEHPGPNPYEGLKLPSNRPEEHRDLYTGPEIARLLAHGDVTERLLVLLGAHVGLTGPETVTLRWEAVNTHAGHLDVRGRHLEADTQVYAALREYGQERGHTDLFAATGPLFDFQTDHQLRAALFRLCTRANVPYRAWRALRNTAGLRILEQTGDPAAVAQRLGLGTLKAVEVWKKLSGPGPA
;
A
#
# COMPACT_ATOMS: atom_id res chain seq x y z
N MET A 1 13.17 -38.16 -32.05
CA MET A 1 12.12 -38.48 -31.08
C MET A 1 12.45 -37.66 -29.83
N PHE A 2 11.85 -36.46 -29.75
CA PHE A 2 12.14 -35.57 -28.63
C PHE A 2 11.42 -36.13 -27.39
N ASP A 3 12.18 -36.35 -26.34
CA ASP A 3 11.68 -36.80 -25.04
C ASP A 3 10.67 -35.74 -24.50
N ASN A 4 9.38 -36.05 -24.63
CA ASN A 4 8.29 -35.16 -24.35
C ASN A 4 7.83 -35.29 -22.88
N ALA A 5 8.80 -35.41 -21.97
CA ALA A 5 8.50 -35.46 -20.54
C ALA A 5 7.86 -34.11 -20.12
N PRO A 6 6.72 -34.12 -19.39
CA PRO A 6 6.09 -32.91 -18.95
C PRO A 6 7.05 -32.07 -18.09
N SER A 7 7.02 -30.76 -18.28
CA SER A 7 7.87 -29.84 -17.50
C SER A 7 7.60 -29.95 -16.00
N ALA A 8 8.55 -29.50 -15.18
CA ALA A 8 8.35 -29.47 -13.73
C ALA A 8 7.10 -28.64 -13.35
N LEU A 9 6.86 -27.51 -14.04
CA LEU A 9 5.66 -26.67 -13.83
C LEU A 9 4.36 -27.44 -14.11
N ARG A 10 4.31 -28.14 -15.24
CA ARG A 10 3.14 -28.95 -15.63
C ARG A 10 2.88 -30.04 -14.59
N ARG A 11 3.91 -30.77 -14.17
CA ARG A 11 3.79 -31.84 -13.14
C ARG A 11 3.22 -31.30 -11.82
N HIS A 12 3.71 -30.15 -11.32
CA HIS A 12 3.19 -29.54 -10.08
C HIS A 12 1.72 -29.10 -10.23
N LEU A 13 1.33 -28.52 -11.38
CA LEU A 13 -0.07 -28.16 -11.62
C LEU A 13 -0.99 -29.37 -11.68
N GLU A 14 -0.59 -30.44 -12.36
CA GLU A 14 -1.37 -31.68 -12.48
C GLU A 14 -1.55 -32.36 -11.11
N ARG A 15 -0.54 -32.28 -10.25
CA ARG A 15 -0.57 -32.82 -8.88
C ARG A 15 -1.19 -31.86 -7.87
N ARG A 16 -1.59 -30.65 -8.29
CA ARG A 16 -2.10 -29.57 -7.42
C ARG A 16 -1.10 -29.12 -6.33
N GLU A 17 0.18 -29.25 -6.61
CA GLU A 17 1.28 -28.82 -5.74
C GLU A 17 1.55 -27.31 -5.98
N TYR A 18 0.58 -26.46 -5.61
CA TYR A 18 0.55 -25.04 -6.00
C TYR A 18 1.69 -24.21 -5.42
N GLU A 19 2.16 -24.51 -4.21
CA GLU A 19 3.30 -23.78 -3.65
C GLU A 19 4.58 -24.09 -4.42
N ALA A 20 4.86 -25.36 -4.73
CA ALA A 20 6.01 -25.73 -5.55
C ALA A 20 5.95 -25.13 -6.97
N PHE A 21 4.75 -25.06 -7.56
CA PHE A 21 4.52 -24.34 -8.82
C PHE A 21 4.84 -22.84 -8.70
N LEU A 22 4.38 -22.16 -7.65
CA LEU A 22 4.63 -20.74 -7.43
C LEU A 22 6.10 -20.45 -7.13
N ASP A 23 6.78 -21.33 -6.41
CA ASP A 23 8.21 -21.20 -6.12
C ASP A 23 9.03 -21.23 -7.42
N LEU A 24 8.72 -22.15 -8.35
CA LEU A 24 9.37 -22.19 -9.65
C LEU A 24 9.16 -20.93 -10.51
N LEU A 25 7.99 -20.29 -10.37
CA LEU A 25 7.67 -19.06 -11.11
C LEU A 25 8.16 -17.79 -10.40
N SER A 26 8.48 -17.87 -9.12
CA SER A 26 8.75 -16.71 -8.29
C SER A 26 9.82 -15.78 -8.85
N ALA A 27 10.87 -16.32 -9.48
CA ALA A 27 11.95 -15.53 -10.06
C ALA A 27 11.51 -14.65 -11.25
N GLU A 28 10.50 -15.10 -12.01
CA GLU A 28 9.98 -14.40 -13.20
C GLU A 28 8.86 -13.41 -12.89
N LEU A 29 8.31 -13.49 -11.68
CA LEU A 29 7.27 -12.54 -11.26
C LEU A 29 7.87 -11.15 -11.05
N PRO A 30 7.12 -10.08 -11.37
CA PRO A 30 7.56 -8.71 -11.17
C PRO A 30 7.91 -8.40 -9.71
N GLY A 31 8.90 -7.52 -9.52
CA GLY A 31 9.36 -7.06 -8.22
C GLY A 31 10.59 -7.82 -7.71
N GLN A 32 11.26 -7.22 -6.73
CA GLN A 32 12.43 -7.81 -6.08
C GLN A 32 12.06 -9.03 -5.24
N ALA A 33 13.00 -9.95 -5.07
CA ALA A 33 12.85 -11.09 -4.18
C ALA A 33 12.52 -10.63 -2.76
N GLY A 34 11.49 -11.23 -2.15
CA GLY A 34 11.00 -10.83 -0.83
C GLY A 34 10.27 -9.47 -0.77
N GLY A 35 10.26 -8.70 -1.86
CA GLY A 35 9.60 -7.40 -1.95
C GLY A 35 8.06 -7.50 -1.95
N LEU A 36 7.40 -6.41 -1.58
CA LEU A 36 5.93 -6.35 -1.47
C LEU A 36 5.23 -6.64 -2.80
N THR A 37 5.78 -6.15 -3.91
CA THR A 37 5.22 -6.40 -5.25
C THR A 37 5.12 -7.89 -5.53
N ARG A 38 6.24 -8.64 -5.36
CA ARG A 38 6.27 -10.09 -5.59
C ARG A 38 5.37 -10.85 -4.62
N LYS A 39 5.34 -10.47 -3.34
CA LYS A 39 4.39 -11.03 -2.34
C LYS A 39 2.94 -10.85 -2.78
N ASN A 40 2.60 -9.69 -3.32
CA ASN A 40 1.25 -9.41 -3.82
C ASN A 40 0.91 -10.25 -5.06
N TYR A 41 1.86 -10.48 -5.96
CA TYR A 41 1.68 -11.43 -7.08
C TYR A 41 1.37 -12.82 -6.56
N LEU A 42 2.24 -13.37 -5.72
CA LEU A 42 2.07 -14.70 -5.14
C LEU A 42 0.74 -14.85 -4.39
N SER A 43 0.35 -13.85 -3.60
CA SER A 43 -0.94 -13.85 -2.90
C SER A 43 -2.12 -13.93 -3.88
N SER A 44 -2.10 -13.13 -4.96
CA SER A 44 -3.18 -13.18 -5.96
C SER A 44 -3.22 -14.48 -6.73
N LEU A 45 -2.05 -15.03 -7.06
CA LEU A 45 -1.95 -16.30 -7.78
C LEU A 45 -2.42 -17.48 -6.91
N ARG A 46 -2.17 -17.47 -5.58
CA ARG A 46 -2.75 -18.46 -4.66
C ARG A 46 -4.27 -18.45 -4.68
N VAL A 47 -4.88 -17.25 -4.67
CA VAL A 47 -6.34 -17.12 -4.76
C VAL A 47 -6.86 -17.68 -6.07
N PHE A 48 -6.19 -17.36 -7.20
CA PHE A 48 -6.54 -17.87 -8.51
C PHE A 48 -6.44 -19.41 -8.60
N LEU A 49 -5.32 -19.98 -8.15
CA LEU A 49 -5.10 -21.44 -8.20
C LEU A 49 -6.09 -22.20 -7.32
N ARG A 50 -6.46 -21.63 -6.16
CA ARG A 50 -7.50 -22.20 -5.30
C ARG A 50 -8.85 -22.19 -6.01
N TRP A 51 -9.24 -21.08 -6.63
CA TRP A 51 -10.45 -20.99 -7.42
C TRP A 51 -10.46 -22.02 -8.57
N CYS A 52 -9.36 -22.16 -9.29
CA CYS A 52 -9.25 -23.19 -10.33
C CYS A 52 -9.48 -24.60 -9.78
N ALA A 53 -8.96 -24.89 -8.58
CA ALA A 53 -9.14 -26.18 -7.93
C ALA A 53 -10.61 -26.41 -7.51
N GLU A 54 -11.26 -25.41 -6.92
CA GLU A 54 -12.64 -25.45 -6.46
C GLU A 54 -13.62 -25.61 -7.64
N GLU A 55 -13.39 -24.89 -8.74
CA GLU A 55 -14.22 -24.91 -9.94
C GLU A 55 -13.79 -26.00 -10.96
N THR A 56 -12.83 -26.84 -10.60
CA THR A 56 -12.30 -27.92 -11.46
C THR A 56 -11.81 -27.39 -12.82
N ARG A 57 -11.20 -26.18 -12.83
CA ARG A 57 -10.67 -25.54 -14.03
C ARG A 57 -9.20 -25.89 -14.25
N SER A 58 -8.85 -26.11 -15.54
CA SER A 58 -7.46 -26.34 -15.92
C SER A 58 -6.71 -25.00 -16.04
N VAL A 59 -5.60 -24.87 -15.32
CA VAL A 59 -4.71 -23.70 -15.45
C VAL A 59 -4.02 -23.66 -16.82
N LEU A 60 -3.57 -24.85 -17.31
CA LEU A 60 -2.81 -24.93 -18.56
C LEU A 60 -3.68 -24.80 -19.82
N ASN A 61 -4.97 -25.17 -19.73
CA ASN A 61 -5.90 -25.13 -20.86
C ASN A 61 -7.01 -24.09 -20.65
N ALA A 62 -6.74 -23.06 -19.84
CA ALA A 62 -7.75 -22.03 -19.57
C ALA A 62 -8.13 -21.29 -20.83
N THR A 63 -9.42 -21.01 -20.95
CA THR A 63 -10.05 -20.31 -22.06
C THR A 63 -10.44 -18.89 -21.65
N ARG A 64 -10.86 -18.08 -22.61
CA ARG A 64 -11.44 -16.76 -22.34
C ARG A 64 -12.70 -16.86 -21.47
N ALA A 65 -13.48 -17.92 -21.62
CA ALA A 65 -14.66 -18.16 -20.78
C ALA A 65 -14.26 -18.38 -19.31
N ASP A 66 -13.17 -19.10 -19.05
CA ASP A 66 -12.63 -19.27 -17.69
C ASP A 66 -12.14 -17.95 -17.10
N ALA A 67 -11.50 -17.10 -17.91
CA ALA A 67 -11.07 -15.79 -17.47
C ALA A 67 -12.23 -14.87 -17.09
N LEU A 68 -13.35 -14.89 -17.86
CA LEU A 68 -14.57 -14.17 -17.54
C LEU A 68 -15.24 -14.73 -16.27
N ALA A 69 -15.29 -16.04 -16.11
CA ALA A 69 -15.85 -16.68 -14.91
C ALA A 69 -15.04 -16.27 -13.64
N TYR A 70 -13.70 -16.24 -13.75
CA TYR A 70 -12.87 -15.75 -12.64
C TYR A 70 -13.10 -14.27 -12.35
N GLN A 71 -13.27 -13.44 -13.38
CA GLN A 71 -13.60 -12.02 -13.20
C GLN A 71 -14.92 -11.85 -12.42
N THR A 72 -15.97 -12.58 -12.80
CA THR A 72 -17.26 -12.57 -12.09
C THR A 72 -17.10 -13.02 -10.63
N HIS A 73 -16.42 -14.14 -10.41
CA HIS A 73 -16.12 -14.63 -9.06
C HIS A 73 -15.45 -13.58 -8.16
N LEU A 74 -14.53 -12.79 -8.72
CA LEU A 74 -13.88 -11.71 -8.00
C LEU A 74 -14.79 -10.52 -7.76
N GLN A 75 -15.67 -10.17 -8.72
CA GLN A 75 -16.61 -9.05 -8.61
C GLN A 75 -17.63 -9.26 -7.49
N ASP A 76 -18.04 -10.49 -7.27
CA ASP A 76 -18.99 -10.85 -6.19
C ASP A 76 -18.36 -10.72 -4.78
N ARG A 77 -17.03 -10.67 -4.68
CA ARG A 77 -16.30 -10.78 -3.41
C ARG A 77 -15.36 -9.61 -3.11
N GLY A 78 -15.12 -8.74 -4.08
CA GLY A 78 -14.08 -7.72 -3.97
C GLY A 78 -14.43 -6.37 -4.56
N THR A 79 -13.61 -5.38 -4.21
CA THR A 79 -13.72 -4.03 -4.78
C THR A 79 -13.23 -4.01 -6.24
N PRO A 80 -13.64 -3.02 -7.07
CA PRO A 80 -13.13 -2.84 -8.43
C PRO A 80 -11.59 -2.86 -8.51
N ALA A 81 -10.91 -2.22 -7.56
CA ALA A 81 -9.45 -2.22 -7.47
C ALA A 81 -8.87 -3.62 -7.20
N THR A 82 -9.52 -4.40 -6.34
CA THR A 82 -9.13 -5.80 -6.06
C THR A 82 -9.24 -6.65 -7.31
N VAL A 83 -10.40 -6.57 -8.00
CA VAL A 83 -10.63 -7.29 -9.26
C VAL A 83 -9.57 -6.92 -10.30
N HIS A 84 -9.36 -5.63 -10.53
CA HIS A 84 -8.35 -5.14 -11.48
C HIS A 84 -6.95 -5.71 -11.19
N ASN A 85 -6.52 -5.65 -9.94
CA ASN A 85 -5.21 -6.12 -9.52
C ASN A 85 -5.05 -7.64 -9.68
N HIS A 86 -6.06 -8.43 -9.29
CA HIS A 86 -6.01 -9.88 -9.46
C HIS A 86 -5.95 -10.27 -10.93
N MET A 87 -6.85 -9.71 -11.77
CA MET A 87 -6.89 -10.00 -13.19
C MET A 87 -5.58 -9.63 -13.90
N THR A 88 -4.99 -8.48 -13.57
CA THR A 88 -3.70 -8.05 -14.11
C THR A 88 -2.57 -9.02 -13.74
N ARG A 89 -2.56 -9.52 -12.50
CA ARG A 89 -1.52 -10.46 -12.04
C ARG A 89 -1.68 -11.84 -12.68
N VAL A 90 -2.91 -12.31 -12.86
CA VAL A 90 -3.16 -13.57 -13.56
C VAL A 90 -2.84 -13.43 -15.05
N ARG A 91 -3.11 -12.28 -15.68
CA ARG A 91 -2.65 -12.01 -17.05
C ARG A 91 -1.13 -12.14 -17.16
N THR A 92 -0.37 -11.62 -16.19
CA THR A 92 1.09 -11.77 -16.15
C THR A 92 1.50 -13.24 -16.03
N LEU A 93 0.81 -14.04 -15.19
CA LEU A 93 1.05 -15.50 -15.10
C LEU A 93 0.94 -16.16 -16.49
N TYR A 94 -0.16 -15.90 -17.23
CA TYR A 94 -0.34 -16.47 -18.54
C TYR A 94 0.70 -15.99 -19.57
N GLY A 95 1.17 -14.75 -19.45
CA GLY A 95 2.32 -14.27 -20.22
C GLY A 95 3.59 -15.14 -20.00
N ILE A 96 3.86 -15.49 -18.75
CA ILE A 96 4.99 -16.37 -18.39
C ILE A 96 4.76 -17.79 -18.91
N LEU A 97 3.56 -18.37 -18.70
CA LEU A 97 3.25 -19.72 -19.17
C LEU A 97 3.35 -19.85 -20.68
N MET A 98 2.91 -18.84 -21.44
CA MET A 98 3.06 -18.80 -22.90
C MET A 98 4.53 -18.70 -23.31
N ALA A 99 5.31 -17.82 -22.68
CA ALA A 99 6.75 -17.68 -22.97
C ALA A 99 7.52 -18.96 -22.73
N ARG A 100 7.04 -19.81 -21.82
CA ARG A 100 7.60 -21.14 -21.53
C ARG A 100 7.04 -22.26 -22.39
N GLY A 101 6.06 -21.98 -23.26
CA GLY A 101 5.37 -22.99 -24.06
C GLY A 101 4.44 -23.92 -23.27
N GLU A 102 4.07 -23.53 -22.05
CA GLU A 102 3.19 -24.31 -21.18
C GLU A 102 1.71 -24.12 -21.47
N HIS A 103 1.34 -22.95 -22.01
CA HIS A 103 -0.01 -22.63 -22.43
C HIS A 103 -0.08 -22.58 -23.96
N PRO A 104 -0.90 -23.42 -24.61
CA PRO A 104 -0.86 -23.59 -26.08
C PRO A 104 -1.60 -22.48 -26.86
N GLY A 105 -2.42 -21.68 -26.18
CA GLY A 105 -3.26 -20.67 -26.82
C GLY A 105 -2.80 -19.24 -26.52
N PRO A 106 -3.54 -18.25 -27.02
CA PRO A 106 -3.33 -16.86 -26.64
C PRO A 106 -3.67 -16.62 -25.16
N ASN A 107 -3.11 -15.57 -24.56
CA ASN A 107 -3.40 -15.23 -23.16
C ASN A 107 -4.91 -15.01 -22.96
N PRO A 108 -5.61 -15.86 -22.20
CA PRO A 108 -7.06 -15.76 -22.03
C PRO A 108 -7.51 -14.49 -21.29
N TYR A 109 -6.58 -13.84 -20.57
CA TYR A 109 -6.79 -12.61 -19.81
C TYR A 109 -6.45 -11.33 -20.61
N GLU A 110 -5.94 -11.47 -21.85
CA GLU A 110 -5.58 -10.31 -22.68
C GLU A 110 -6.83 -9.63 -23.24
N GLY A 111 -6.82 -8.29 -23.28
CA GLY A 111 -7.93 -7.50 -23.83
C GLY A 111 -9.27 -7.63 -23.08
N LEU A 112 -9.28 -8.15 -21.84
CA LEU A 112 -10.48 -8.12 -21.01
C LEU A 112 -10.74 -6.70 -20.51
N LYS A 113 -12.01 -6.28 -20.56
CA LYS A 113 -12.44 -5.02 -19.95
C LYS A 113 -12.46 -5.19 -18.44
N LEU A 114 -11.46 -4.62 -17.77
CA LEU A 114 -11.37 -4.66 -16.32
C LEU A 114 -12.16 -3.51 -15.69
N PRO A 115 -12.66 -3.67 -14.45
CA PRO A 115 -13.25 -2.57 -13.70
C PRO A 115 -12.28 -1.40 -13.59
N SER A 116 -12.82 -0.18 -13.57
CA SER A 116 -11.99 1.01 -13.40
C SER A 116 -11.29 0.96 -12.04
N ASN A 117 -9.98 1.11 -12.06
CA ASN A 117 -9.19 1.32 -10.86
C ASN A 117 -8.68 2.76 -10.88
N ARG A 118 -9.60 3.71 -10.66
CA ARG A 118 -9.26 5.13 -10.58
C ARG A 118 -8.82 5.45 -9.16
N PRO A 119 -7.54 5.73 -8.92
CA PRO A 119 -7.05 6.03 -7.58
C PRO A 119 -7.77 7.22 -6.92
N GLU A 120 -8.23 8.20 -7.69
CA GLU A 120 -8.95 9.38 -7.23
C GLU A 120 -10.31 9.06 -6.61
N GLU A 121 -11.00 8.01 -7.10
CA GLU A 121 -12.31 7.59 -6.59
C GLU A 121 -12.21 6.83 -5.25
N HIS A 122 -11.00 6.44 -4.85
CA HIS A 122 -10.76 5.58 -3.68
C HIS A 122 -9.70 6.14 -2.73
N ARG A 123 -9.35 7.43 -2.86
CA ARG A 123 -8.43 8.09 -1.93
C ARG A 123 -9.21 8.79 -0.83
N ASP A 124 -9.36 8.06 0.27
CA ASP A 124 -9.85 8.66 1.50
C ASP A 124 -8.88 9.70 2.03
N LEU A 125 -9.45 10.78 2.57
CA LEU A 125 -8.76 11.89 3.22
C LEU A 125 -9.46 12.14 4.56
N TYR A 126 -8.71 12.61 5.55
CA TYR A 126 -9.27 13.28 6.70
C TYR A 126 -9.35 14.78 6.42
N THR A 127 -10.51 15.37 6.61
CA THR A 127 -10.70 16.83 6.45
C THR A 127 -10.04 17.61 7.59
N GLY A 128 -9.81 18.91 7.41
CA GLY A 128 -9.27 19.77 8.46
C GLY A 128 -10.05 19.69 9.78
N PRO A 129 -11.41 19.83 9.76
CA PRO A 129 -12.23 19.66 10.96
C PRO A 129 -12.12 18.25 11.60
N GLU A 130 -11.98 17.18 10.81
CA GLU A 130 -11.77 15.83 11.34
C GLU A 130 -10.40 15.71 12.01
N ILE A 131 -9.33 16.22 11.40
CA ILE A 131 -7.99 16.26 12.03
C ILE A 131 -8.05 17.06 13.34
N ALA A 132 -8.67 18.22 13.36
CA ALA A 132 -8.82 19.02 14.57
C ALA A 132 -9.53 18.23 15.70
N ARG A 133 -10.59 17.50 15.37
CA ARG A 133 -11.28 16.64 16.36
C ARG A 133 -10.42 15.49 16.85
N LEU A 134 -9.67 14.84 15.96
CA LEU A 134 -8.72 13.78 16.35
C LEU A 134 -7.67 14.32 17.32
N LEU A 135 -7.10 15.49 17.04
CA LEU A 135 -6.12 16.13 17.91
C LEU A 135 -6.72 16.56 19.27
N ALA A 136 -7.98 17.04 19.30
CA ALA A 136 -8.65 17.43 20.53
C ALA A 136 -9.00 16.25 21.46
N HIS A 137 -9.23 15.06 20.91
CA HIS A 137 -9.64 13.88 21.68
C HIS A 137 -8.51 12.86 21.88
N GLY A 138 -7.36 13.07 21.23
CA GLY A 138 -6.19 12.20 21.35
C GLY A 138 -5.40 12.45 22.62
N ASP A 139 -4.85 11.36 23.19
CA ASP A 139 -3.77 11.49 24.16
C ASP A 139 -2.48 11.97 23.46
N VAL A 140 -1.41 12.16 24.24
CA VAL A 140 -0.14 12.69 23.69
C VAL A 140 0.41 11.80 22.57
N THR A 141 0.38 10.48 22.76
CA THR A 141 0.82 9.52 21.73
C THR A 141 -0.03 9.64 20.47
N GLU A 142 -1.35 9.65 20.61
CA GLU A 142 -2.29 9.68 19.51
C GLU A 142 -2.25 11.00 18.74
N ARG A 143 -2.08 12.14 19.43
CA ARG A 143 -1.86 13.44 18.78
C ARG A 143 -0.62 13.42 17.91
N LEU A 144 0.51 12.90 18.45
CA LEU A 144 1.74 12.78 17.67
C LEU A 144 1.55 11.85 16.46
N LEU A 145 0.86 10.71 16.62
CA LEU A 145 0.57 9.80 15.51
C LEU A 145 -0.22 10.49 14.39
N VAL A 146 -1.27 11.23 14.73
CA VAL A 146 -2.09 11.98 13.75
C VAL A 146 -1.24 13.00 13.01
N LEU A 147 -0.41 13.76 13.72
CA LEU A 147 0.46 14.78 13.12
C LEU A 147 1.54 14.16 12.22
N LEU A 148 2.18 13.07 12.63
CA LEU A 148 3.15 12.37 11.77
C LEU A 148 2.52 11.82 10.49
N GLY A 149 1.26 11.37 10.57
CA GLY A 149 0.52 10.94 9.39
C GLY A 149 0.03 12.08 8.51
N ALA A 150 -0.63 13.10 9.10
CA ALA A 150 -1.36 14.14 8.38
C ALA A 150 -0.52 15.38 8.03
N HIS A 151 0.57 15.66 8.75
CA HIS A 151 1.45 16.79 8.48
C HIS A 151 2.75 16.36 7.82
N VAL A 152 3.41 15.32 8.33
CA VAL A 152 4.68 14.82 7.78
C VAL A 152 4.45 13.85 6.63
N GLY A 153 3.36 13.10 6.64
CA GLY A 153 3.00 12.14 5.60
C GLY A 153 3.74 10.80 5.72
N LEU A 154 4.06 10.35 6.94
CA LEU A 154 4.66 9.04 7.14
C LEU A 154 3.69 7.90 6.79
N THR A 155 4.22 6.82 6.23
CA THR A 155 3.50 5.55 6.10
C THR A 155 3.42 4.84 7.45
N GLY A 156 2.46 3.91 7.63
CA GLY A 156 2.37 3.11 8.85
C GLY A 156 3.69 2.40 9.20
N PRO A 157 4.33 1.67 8.27
CA PRO A 157 5.64 1.07 8.53
C PRO A 157 6.75 2.07 8.89
N GLU A 158 6.78 3.26 8.28
CA GLU A 158 7.75 4.30 8.65
C GLU A 158 7.50 4.81 10.07
N THR A 159 6.24 5.01 10.45
CA THR A 159 5.87 5.44 11.80
C THR A 159 6.25 4.39 12.86
N VAL A 160 5.96 3.11 12.61
CA VAL A 160 6.30 2.01 13.52
C VAL A 160 7.81 1.87 13.72
N THR A 161 8.60 2.12 12.66
CA THR A 161 10.07 1.99 12.71
C THR A 161 10.78 3.31 13.00
N LEU A 162 10.04 4.39 13.29
CA LEU A 162 10.63 5.70 13.58
C LEU A 162 11.41 5.64 14.88
N ARG A 163 12.57 6.29 14.89
CA ARG A 163 13.48 6.35 16.03
C ARG A 163 13.73 7.79 16.44
N TRP A 164 14.10 8.02 17.69
CA TRP A 164 14.43 9.34 18.21
C TRP A 164 15.58 10.00 17.43
N GLU A 165 16.56 9.22 17.01
CA GLU A 165 17.72 9.71 16.25
C GLU A 165 17.34 10.28 14.87
N ALA A 166 16.13 9.98 14.38
CA ALA A 166 15.59 10.57 13.17
C ALA A 166 15.04 11.99 13.36
N VAL A 167 14.87 12.44 14.61
CA VAL A 167 14.29 13.75 14.95
C VAL A 167 15.38 14.80 14.98
N ASN A 168 15.53 15.59 13.91
CA ASN A 168 16.50 16.68 13.86
C ASN A 168 15.83 18.00 14.25
N THR A 169 15.88 18.33 15.53
CA THR A 169 15.24 19.53 16.07
C THR A 169 15.92 20.83 15.66
N HIS A 170 17.22 20.82 15.34
CA HIS A 170 17.95 22.01 14.88
C HIS A 170 17.60 22.34 13.42
N ALA A 171 17.58 21.32 12.58
CA ALA A 171 17.36 21.51 11.16
C ALA A 171 15.88 21.55 10.77
N GLY A 172 14.97 21.31 11.72
CA GLY A 172 13.53 21.40 11.46
C GLY A 172 12.97 20.26 10.61
N HIS A 173 13.56 19.07 10.64
CA HIS A 173 13.10 17.95 9.85
C HIS A 173 13.22 16.59 10.56
N LEU A 174 12.55 15.59 10.00
CA LEU A 174 12.71 14.18 10.34
C LEU A 174 13.49 13.47 9.22
N ASP A 175 14.51 12.71 9.60
CA ASP A 175 15.30 11.91 8.67
C ASP A 175 14.70 10.51 8.53
N VAL A 176 13.96 10.26 7.46
CA VAL A 176 13.26 9.00 7.26
C VAL A 176 13.64 8.38 5.92
N ARG A 177 14.37 7.26 5.96
CA ARG A 177 14.80 6.53 4.76
C ARG A 177 15.50 7.41 3.71
N GLY A 178 16.40 8.28 4.16
CA GLY A 178 17.15 9.21 3.30
C GLY A 178 16.34 10.39 2.77
N ARG A 179 15.15 10.64 3.31
CA ARG A 179 14.34 11.83 3.03
C ARG A 179 14.37 12.76 4.22
N HIS A 180 14.57 14.04 3.97
CA HIS A 180 14.42 15.11 4.95
C HIS A 180 12.97 15.61 4.90
N LEU A 181 12.17 15.22 5.89
CA LEU A 181 10.74 15.54 5.95
C LEU A 181 10.54 16.72 6.90
N GLU A 182 10.12 17.86 6.37
CA GLU A 182 9.81 19.03 7.18
C GLU A 182 8.76 18.72 8.24
N ALA A 183 9.04 19.11 9.46
CA ALA A 183 8.12 19.04 10.58
C ALA A 183 7.73 20.48 10.98
N ASP A 184 6.44 20.75 11.05
CA ASP A 184 5.97 22.06 11.48
C ASP A 184 6.00 22.22 13.01
N THR A 185 5.69 23.41 13.47
CA THR A 185 5.70 23.75 14.91
C THR A 185 4.79 22.86 15.75
N GLN A 186 3.65 22.38 15.19
CA GLN A 186 2.73 21.49 15.89
C GLN A 186 3.35 20.09 16.07
N VAL A 187 4.02 19.57 15.04
CA VAL A 187 4.75 18.30 15.13
C VAL A 187 5.83 18.37 16.19
N TYR A 188 6.61 19.46 16.22
CA TYR A 188 7.66 19.62 17.24
C TYR A 188 7.13 19.79 18.66
N ALA A 189 6.03 20.53 18.81
CA ALA A 189 5.38 20.66 20.11
C ALA A 189 4.91 19.29 20.62
N ALA A 190 4.29 18.49 19.76
CA ALA A 190 3.84 17.15 20.10
C ALA A 190 5.01 16.18 20.37
N LEU A 191 6.11 16.25 19.61
CA LEU A 191 7.32 15.47 19.87
C LEU A 191 7.93 15.80 21.23
N ARG A 192 7.96 17.08 21.59
CA ARG A 192 8.48 17.52 22.90
C ARG A 192 7.60 17.04 24.03
N GLU A 193 6.28 17.21 23.93
CA GLU A 193 5.32 16.74 24.92
C GLU A 193 5.43 15.22 25.13
N TYR A 194 5.46 14.48 24.02
CA TYR A 194 5.61 13.03 24.04
C TYR A 194 6.97 12.59 24.63
N GLY A 195 8.07 13.29 24.30
CA GLY A 195 9.37 13.04 24.87
C GLY A 195 9.40 13.26 26.38
N GLN A 196 8.79 14.35 26.86
CA GLN A 196 8.68 14.65 28.29
C GLN A 196 7.93 13.55 29.07
N GLU A 197 6.81 13.05 28.53
CA GLU A 197 6.07 11.93 29.12
C GLU A 197 6.92 10.64 29.21
N ARG A 198 7.87 10.48 28.27
CA ARG A 198 8.82 9.35 28.24
C ARG A 198 10.08 9.59 29.05
N GLY A 199 10.18 10.72 29.77
CA GLY A 199 11.33 11.06 30.59
C GLY A 199 12.53 11.63 29.81
N HIS A 200 12.34 11.98 28.53
CA HIS A 200 13.39 12.66 27.75
C HIS A 200 13.34 14.17 28.00
N THR A 201 14.34 14.69 28.71
CA THR A 201 14.50 16.14 28.94
C THR A 201 15.15 16.84 27.74
N ASP A 202 15.91 16.10 26.97
CA ASP A 202 16.55 16.55 25.74
C ASP A 202 16.27 15.55 24.60
N LEU A 203 15.59 16.01 23.56
CA LEU A 203 15.29 15.18 22.39
C LEU A 203 16.53 14.81 21.57
N PHE A 204 17.61 15.59 21.68
CA PHE A 204 18.89 15.28 21.03
C PHE A 204 19.60 14.06 21.62
N ALA A 205 19.49 13.90 22.93
CA ALA A 205 20.07 12.78 23.63
C ALA A 205 19.18 11.53 23.60
N ALA A 206 17.93 11.67 23.12
CA ALA A 206 16.99 10.57 23.07
C ALA A 206 17.39 9.56 21.98
N THR A 207 17.39 8.29 22.31
CA THR A 207 17.75 7.19 21.42
C THR A 207 16.73 6.06 21.48
N GLY A 208 16.72 5.23 20.43
CA GLY A 208 15.84 4.08 20.38
C GLY A 208 14.53 4.31 19.62
N PRO A 209 13.60 3.35 19.65
CA PRO A 209 12.30 3.48 19.00
C PRO A 209 11.51 4.68 19.54
N LEU A 210 10.87 5.44 18.64
CA LEU A 210 10.00 6.55 19.06
C LEU A 210 8.74 6.02 19.74
N PHE A 211 8.17 4.93 19.22
CA PHE A 211 6.96 4.30 19.72
C PHE A 211 7.19 2.84 20.11
N ASP A 212 6.36 2.33 21.02
CA ASP A 212 6.39 0.91 21.42
C ASP A 212 5.59 0.00 20.47
N PHE A 213 5.13 0.51 19.35
CA PHE A 213 4.40 -0.28 18.36
C PHE A 213 5.34 -1.26 17.66
N GLN A 214 4.96 -2.54 17.66
CA GLN A 214 5.70 -3.61 16.98
C GLN A 214 5.20 -3.83 15.55
N THR A 215 3.96 -3.42 15.25
CA THR A 215 3.29 -3.71 13.98
C THR A 215 2.40 -2.55 13.53
N ASP A 216 2.23 -2.43 12.22
CA ASP A 216 1.25 -1.53 11.61
C ASP A 216 -0.20 -1.84 12.03
N HIS A 217 -0.49 -3.07 12.47
CA HIS A 217 -1.80 -3.43 13.00
C HIS A 217 -2.09 -2.70 14.33
N GLN A 218 -1.11 -2.65 15.24
CA GLN A 218 -1.26 -1.93 16.53
C GLN A 218 -1.47 -0.43 16.30
N LEU A 219 -0.74 0.16 15.35
CA LEU A 219 -0.90 1.55 14.92
C LEU A 219 -2.33 1.82 14.40
N ARG A 220 -2.82 0.95 13.52
CA ARG A 220 -4.19 1.07 12.98
C ARG A 220 -5.26 0.91 14.06
N ALA A 221 -5.04 0.01 15.02
CA ALA A 221 -5.96 -0.17 16.15
C ALA A 221 -6.00 1.09 17.05
N ALA A 222 -4.86 1.76 17.28
CA ALA A 222 -4.82 3.03 18.02
C ALA A 222 -5.62 4.12 17.29
N LEU A 223 -5.39 4.30 15.99
CA LEU A 223 -6.15 5.25 15.18
C LEU A 223 -7.66 4.94 15.15
N PHE A 224 -8.04 3.67 15.09
CA PHE A 224 -9.45 3.26 15.12
C PHE A 224 -10.12 3.68 16.44
N ARG A 225 -9.49 3.39 17.59
CA ARG A 225 -10.01 3.79 18.90
C ARG A 225 -10.13 5.30 19.03
N LEU A 226 -9.13 6.05 18.57
CA LEU A 226 -9.18 7.50 18.56
C LEU A 226 -10.33 8.02 17.70
N CYS A 227 -10.50 7.50 16.47
CA CYS A 227 -11.61 7.88 15.60
C CYS A 227 -12.98 7.65 16.27
N THR A 228 -13.14 6.53 16.97
CA THR A 228 -14.37 6.22 17.71
C THR A 228 -14.63 7.24 18.81
N ARG A 229 -13.63 7.58 19.63
CA ARG A 229 -13.77 8.59 20.69
C ARG A 229 -14.03 10.00 20.16
N ALA A 230 -13.39 10.35 19.06
CA ALA A 230 -13.52 11.67 18.44
C ALA A 230 -14.81 11.81 17.57
N ASN A 231 -15.61 10.75 17.46
CA ASN A 231 -16.75 10.69 16.54
C ASN A 231 -16.37 11.10 15.09
N VAL A 232 -15.26 10.54 14.61
CA VAL A 232 -14.74 10.71 13.26
C VAL A 232 -14.81 9.37 12.54
N PRO A 233 -15.32 9.30 11.31
CA PRO A 233 -15.32 8.07 10.54
C PRO A 233 -13.91 7.52 10.38
N TYR A 234 -13.70 6.25 10.74
CA TYR A 234 -12.39 5.61 10.59
C TYR A 234 -12.03 5.46 9.11
N ARG A 235 -10.85 5.93 8.77
CA ARG A 235 -10.17 5.63 7.52
C ARG A 235 -8.79 5.06 7.83
N ALA A 236 -8.32 4.14 6.98
CA ALA A 236 -7.01 3.53 7.19
C ALA A 236 -5.89 4.59 7.26
N TRP A 237 -4.75 4.23 7.88
CA TRP A 237 -3.59 5.12 8.04
C TRP A 237 -3.20 5.91 6.77
N ARG A 238 -3.39 5.28 5.61
CA ARG A 238 -3.14 5.93 4.31
C ARG A 238 -3.91 7.24 4.13
N ALA A 239 -5.08 7.38 4.74
CA ALA A 239 -5.88 8.60 4.64
C ALA A 239 -5.17 9.80 5.29
N LEU A 240 -4.49 9.62 6.42
CA LEU A 240 -3.66 10.67 7.03
C LEU A 240 -2.54 11.11 6.07
N ARG A 241 -1.83 10.16 5.49
CA ARG A 241 -0.78 10.47 4.51
C ARG A 241 -1.33 11.13 3.25
N ASN A 242 -2.52 10.76 2.80
CA ASN A 242 -3.18 11.45 1.69
C ASN A 242 -3.53 12.89 2.07
N THR A 243 -3.99 13.13 3.30
CA THR A 243 -4.21 14.51 3.82
C THR A 243 -2.90 15.30 3.81
N ALA A 244 -1.77 14.72 4.21
CA ALA A 244 -0.46 15.38 4.10
C ALA A 244 -0.11 15.74 2.64
N GLY A 245 -0.35 14.82 1.70
CA GLY A 245 -0.09 15.08 0.27
C GLY A 245 -0.90 16.24 -0.28
N LEU A 246 -2.19 16.31 0.06
CA LEU A 246 -3.05 17.44 -0.32
C LEU A 246 -2.56 18.74 0.31
N ARG A 247 -2.27 18.74 1.62
CA ARG A 247 -1.75 19.90 2.34
C ARG A 247 -0.45 20.44 1.75
N ILE A 248 0.51 19.56 1.43
CA ILE A 248 1.76 19.97 0.79
C ILE A 248 1.48 20.62 -0.57
N LEU A 249 0.58 20.03 -1.37
CA LEU A 249 0.22 20.57 -2.67
C LEU A 249 -0.43 21.96 -2.56
N GLU A 250 -1.35 22.13 -1.61
CA GLU A 250 -2.02 23.42 -1.35
C GLU A 250 -1.03 24.50 -0.87
N GLN A 251 -0.04 24.12 -0.07
CA GLN A 251 0.98 25.05 0.45
C GLN A 251 2.03 25.45 -0.58
N THR A 252 2.44 24.51 -1.44
CA THR A 252 3.57 24.73 -2.35
C THR A 252 3.14 24.97 -3.79
N GLY A 253 1.94 24.52 -4.19
CA GLY A 253 1.54 24.47 -5.59
C GLY A 253 2.38 23.53 -6.47
N ASP A 254 3.40 22.87 -5.89
CA ASP A 254 4.39 22.08 -6.61
C ASP A 254 4.21 20.57 -6.44
N PRO A 255 3.79 19.86 -7.51
CA PRO A 255 3.72 18.40 -7.51
C PRO A 255 5.05 17.70 -7.22
N ALA A 256 6.19 18.32 -7.59
CA ALA A 256 7.49 17.72 -7.34
C ALA A 256 7.82 17.73 -5.83
N ALA A 257 7.47 18.80 -5.12
CA ALA A 257 7.59 18.87 -3.66
C ALA A 257 6.77 17.77 -2.98
N VAL A 258 5.53 17.51 -3.43
CA VAL A 258 4.70 16.40 -2.91
C VAL A 258 5.37 15.05 -3.16
N ALA A 259 5.86 14.81 -4.38
CA ALA A 259 6.51 13.55 -4.74
C ALA A 259 7.76 13.32 -3.90
N GLN A 260 8.60 14.34 -3.74
CA GLN A 260 9.83 14.28 -2.96
C GLN A 260 9.54 14.02 -1.47
N ARG A 261 8.69 14.83 -0.83
CA ARG A 261 8.36 14.71 0.60
C ARG A 261 7.70 13.37 0.91
N LEU A 262 6.76 12.92 0.07
CA LEU A 262 6.11 11.63 0.26
C LEU A 262 6.92 10.44 -0.31
N GLY A 263 8.08 10.64 -0.94
CA GLY A 263 8.88 9.56 -1.53
C GLY A 263 8.10 8.78 -2.61
N LEU A 264 7.41 9.49 -3.51
CA LEU A 264 6.64 8.89 -4.59
C LEU A 264 7.55 8.70 -5.81
N GLY A 265 7.53 7.52 -6.40
CA GLY A 265 8.38 7.20 -7.56
C GLY A 265 7.97 7.89 -8.87
N THR A 266 6.78 8.50 -8.94
CA THR A 266 6.27 9.15 -10.15
C THR A 266 5.37 10.35 -9.84
N LEU A 267 5.44 11.39 -10.66
CA LEU A 267 4.52 12.54 -10.59
C LEU A 267 3.07 12.16 -10.92
N LYS A 268 2.85 11.09 -11.68
CA LYS A 268 1.50 10.57 -11.96
C LYS A 268 0.72 10.26 -10.68
N ALA A 269 1.42 9.83 -9.63
CA ALA A 269 0.78 9.60 -8.34
C ALA A 269 0.26 10.88 -7.68
N VAL A 270 0.79 12.06 -8.04
CA VAL A 270 0.39 13.37 -7.52
C VAL A 270 -0.83 13.95 -8.25
N GLU A 271 -1.05 13.58 -9.51
CA GLU A 271 -2.20 14.03 -10.31
C GLU A 271 -3.55 13.78 -9.61
N VAL A 272 -3.59 12.76 -8.77
CA VAL A 272 -4.77 12.43 -7.97
C VAL A 272 -5.11 13.53 -6.97
N TRP A 273 -4.11 14.11 -6.30
CA TRP A 273 -4.34 15.22 -5.35
C TRP A 273 -4.73 16.50 -6.06
N LYS A 274 -4.20 16.78 -7.26
CA LYS A 274 -4.63 17.91 -8.08
C LYS A 274 -6.14 17.86 -8.40
N LYS A 275 -6.66 16.66 -8.68
CA LYS A 275 -8.10 16.48 -8.91
C LYS A 275 -8.94 16.62 -7.64
N LEU A 276 -8.37 16.35 -6.47
CA LEU A 276 -9.04 16.45 -5.18
C LEU A 276 -9.04 17.89 -4.63
N SER A 277 -8.02 18.68 -4.96
CA SER A 277 -7.92 20.09 -4.55
C SER A 277 -8.93 21.03 -5.25
N GLY A 278 -9.65 20.55 -6.27
CA GLY A 278 -10.58 21.36 -7.05
C GLY A 278 -9.86 22.36 -7.98
N PRO A 279 -10.59 23.14 -8.81
CA PRO A 279 -9.98 24.25 -9.52
C PRO A 279 -9.50 25.26 -8.47
N GLY A 280 -8.19 25.55 -8.50
CA GLY A 280 -7.60 26.60 -7.68
C GLY A 280 -8.39 27.90 -7.84
N PRO A 281 -8.35 28.82 -6.84
CA PRO A 281 -8.96 30.12 -6.99
C PRO A 281 -8.40 30.78 -8.25
N ALA A 282 -9.32 31.24 -9.12
CA ALA A 282 -9.02 31.96 -10.37
C ALA A 282 -8.36 33.31 -10.08
#